data_c9226b55b12e9429879de49f7afe8f74
#
_entry.id   c9226b55b12e9429879de49f7afe8f74
#
_cell.length_a   1.000
_cell.length_b   1.000
_cell.length_c   1.000
_cell.angle_alpha   90.00
_cell.angle_beta   90.00
_cell.angle_gamma   90.00
#
_symmetry.space_group_name_H-M   'P 1'
#
loop_
_entity.id
_entity.type
_entity.pdbx_description
1 polymer ?
#
loop_
_entity_poly.entity_id
_entity_poly.type
_entity_poly.pdbx_seq_one_letter_code
_entity_poly.pdbx_strand_id
1 'polypeptide(L)' 'MIENTEQLVQAIEQMGRMQRILESYRSDILPNNPRNFAAFAEGPLDEIHKLQAEISDYVNRLEDAAA' A
#
# COMPACT_ATOMS: atom_id res chain seq x y z
N MET A 1 -8.63 10.71 1.18
CA MET A 1 -8.33 11.38 -0.10
C MET A 1 -7.09 12.24 0.02
N ILE A 2 -6.15 12.10 -0.92
CA ILE A 2 -4.93 12.89 -0.92
C ILE A 2 -5.21 14.25 -1.55
N GLU A 3 -4.87 15.33 -0.84
CA GLU A 3 -5.16 16.69 -1.30
C GLU A 3 -3.93 17.56 -1.53
N ASN A 4 -2.76 17.14 -1.02
CA ASN A 4 -1.52 17.91 -1.15
C ASN A 4 -0.31 16.99 -1.15
N THR A 5 0.87 17.57 -1.44
CA THR A 5 2.13 16.84 -1.53
C THR A 5 2.50 16.15 -0.21
N GLU A 6 2.24 16.82 0.92
CA GLU A 6 2.55 16.25 2.23
C GLU A 6 1.75 14.98 2.48
N GLN A 7 0.47 14.99 2.16
CA GLN A 7 -0.39 13.81 2.28
C GLN A 7 0.04 12.71 1.31
N LEU A 8 0.48 13.07 0.11
CA LEU A 8 1.02 12.11 -0.84
C LEU A 8 2.24 11.39 -0.26
N VAL A 9 3.18 12.13 0.32
CA VAL A 9 4.36 11.56 0.95
C VAL A 9 3.96 10.59 2.07
N GLN A 10 3.00 10.97 2.90
CA GLN A 10 2.51 10.11 3.97
C GLN A 10 1.89 8.82 3.43
N ALA A 11 1.13 8.92 2.34
CA ALA A 11 0.52 7.74 1.72
C ALA A 11 1.58 6.78 1.16
N ILE A 12 2.61 7.30 0.52
CA ILE A 12 3.71 6.50 -0.02
C ILE A 12 4.48 5.81 1.12
N GLU A 13 4.74 6.53 2.21
CA GLU A 13 5.40 5.96 3.38
C GLU A 13 4.56 4.85 4.02
N GLN A 14 3.26 5.05 4.14
CA GLN A 14 2.35 4.06 4.70
C GLN A 14 2.32 2.81 3.83
N MET A 15 2.28 2.97 2.50
CA MET A 15 2.34 1.84 1.57
C MET A 15 3.63 1.04 1.75
N GLY A 16 4.76 1.74 1.93
CA GLY A 16 6.04 1.10 2.21
C GLY A 16 6.04 0.27 3.49
N ARG A 17 5.37 0.78 4.55
CA ARG A 17 5.22 0.03 5.80
C ARG A 17 4.42 -1.25 5.60
N MET A 18 3.33 -1.18 4.84
CA MET A 18 2.51 -2.36 4.54
C MET A 18 3.30 -3.39 3.73
N GLN A 19 4.13 -2.93 2.79
CA GLN A 19 5.01 -3.82 2.02
C GLN A 19 6.03 -4.51 2.90
N ARG A 20 6.60 -3.81 3.89
CA ARG A 20 7.54 -4.41 4.84
C ARG A 20 6.87 -5.44 5.75
N ILE A 21 5.62 -5.19 6.14
CA ILE A 21 4.83 -6.15 6.91
C ILE A 21 4.61 -7.42 6.09
N LEU A 22 4.24 -7.28 4.82
CA LEU A 22 4.09 -8.43 3.92
C LEU A 22 5.38 -9.22 3.78
N GLU A 23 6.51 -8.53 3.62
CA GLU A 23 7.82 -9.19 3.52
C GLU A 23 8.17 -9.96 4.79
N SER A 24 7.86 -9.38 5.95
CA SER A 24 8.04 -10.06 7.23
C SER A 24 7.19 -11.34 7.31
N TYR A 25 5.92 -11.25 6.90
CA TYR A 25 5.03 -12.41 6.88
C TYR A 25 5.51 -13.48 5.89
N ARG A 26 6.00 -13.04 4.72
CA ARG A 26 6.57 -13.96 3.74
C ARG A 26 7.75 -14.74 4.33
N SER A 27 8.63 -14.05 5.03
CA SER A 27 9.81 -14.66 5.63
C SER A 27 9.46 -15.59 6.78
N ASP A 28 8.53 -15.18 7.65
CA ASP A 28 8.26 -15.86 8.91
C ASP A 28 7.16 -16.92 8.81
N ILE A 29 6.13 -16.69 7.99
CA ILE A 29 4.92 -17.50 7.97
C ILE A 29 4.86 -18.40 6.73
N LEU A 30 5.13 -17.83 5.56
CA LEU A 30 4.92 -18.54 4.28
C LEU A 30 5.66 -19.88 4.19
N PRO A 31 6.95 -20.00 4.61
CA PRO A 31 7.66 -21.26 4.50
C PRO A 31 7.06 -22.37 5.35
N ASN A 32 6.42 -22.04 6.47
CA ASN A 32 5.89 -22.99 7.43
C ASN A 32 4.40 -23.26 7.25
N ASN A 33 3.65 -22.22 6.85
CA ASN A 33 2.19 -22.34 6.73
C ASN A 33 1.65 -21.37 5.68
N PRO A 34 1.62 -21.79 4.40
CA PRO A 34 1.13 -20.90 3.32
C PRO A 34 -0.30 -20.41 3.53
N ARG A 35 -1.15 -21.24 4.14
CA ARG A 35 -2.55 -20.88 4.39
C ARG A 35 -2.66 -19.76 5.40
N ASN A 36 -1.86 -19.80 6.46
CA ASN A 36 -1.80 -18.72 7.43
C ASN A 36 -1.22 -17.45 6.82
N PHE A 37 -0.21 -17.60 5.97
CA PHE A 37 0.33 -16.42 5.25
C PHE A 37 -0.76 -15.73 4.46
N ALA A 38 -1.57 -16.47 3.70
CA ALA A 38 -2.65 -15.91 2.91
C ALA A 38 -3.65 -15.14 3.79
N ALA A 39 -4.00 -15.71 4.93
CA ALA A 39 -4.93 -15.07 5.87
C ALA A 39 -4.35 -13.77 6.46
N PHE A 40 -3.09 -13.78 6.89
CA PHE A 40 -2.44 -12.60 7.46
C PHE A 40 -2.17 -11.51 6.43
N ALA A 41 -1.95 -11.90 5.16
CA ALA A 41 -1.63 -10.96 4.10
C ALA A 41 -2.83 -10.12 3.66
N GLU A 42 -4.05 -10.54 3.92
CA GLU A 42 -5.26 -9.85 3.47
C GLU A 42 -5.31 -8.38 3.91
N GLY A 43 -5.06 -8.11 5.19
CA GLY A 43 -5.10 -6.76 5.73
C GLY A 43 -4.11 -5.81 5.06
N PRO A 44 -2.81 -6.14 5.06
CA PRO A 44 -1.81 -5.32 4.39
C PRO A 44 -2.07 -5.15 2.89
N LEU A 45 -2.52 -6.21 2.19
CA LEU A 45 -2.83 -6.12 0.75
C LEU A 45 -4.00 -5.17 0.50
N ASP A 46 -5.06 -5.25 1.29
CA ASP A 46 -6.21 -4.35 1.15
C ASP A 46 -5.77 -2.89 1.35
N GLU A 47 -4.94 -2.63 2.34
CA GLU A 47 -4.44 -1.30 2.62
C GLU A 47 -3.56 -0.79 1.48
N ILE A 48 -2.69 -1.64 0.93
CA ILE A 48 -1.85 -1.29 -0.23
C ILE A 48 -2.72 -0.91 -1.43
N HIS A 49 -3.74 -1.71 -1.73
CA HIS A 49 -4.65 -1.44 -2.85
C HIS A 49 -5.38 -0.11 -2.67
N LYS A 50 -5.84 0.17 -1.46
CA LYS A 50 -6.51 1.42 -1.13
C LYS A 50 -5.57 2.61 -1.31
N LEU A 51 -4.35 2.50 -0.79
CA LEU A 51 -3.34 3.56 -0.92
C LEU A 51 -2.94 3.78 -2.37
N GLN A 52 -2.77 2.70 -3.14
CA GLN A 52 -2.47 2.80 -4.57
C GLN A 52 -3.57 3.55 -5.32
N ALA A 53 -4.83 3.27 -5.02
CA ALA A 53 -5.95 3.96 -5.66
C ALA A 53 -5.95 5.46 -5.34
N GLU A 54 -5.69 5.81 -4.08
CA GLU A 54 -5.61 7.20 -3.66
C GLU A 54 -4.44 7.94 -4.31
N ILE A 55 -3.27 7.30 -4.38
CA ILE A 55 -2.08 7.87 -5.02
C ILE A 55 -2.33 8.07 -6.52
N SER A 56 -2.88 7.06 -7.20
CA SER A 56 -3.23 7.14 -8.62
C SER A 56 -4.19 8.29 -8.91
N ASP A 57 -5.22 8.41 -8.09
CA ASP A 57 -6.20 9.48 -8.23
C ASP A 57 -5.55 10.86 -8.12
N TYR A 58 -4.69 11.03 -7.14
CA TYR A 58 -3.98 12.30 -6.95
C TYR A 58 -3.05 12.61 -8.12
N VAL A 59 -2.27 11.64 -8.58
CA VAL A 59 -1.37 11.79 -9.73
C VAL A 59 -2.16 12.18 -10.99
N ASN A 60 -3.30 11.53 -11.24
CA ASN A 60 -4.14 11.85 -12.37
C ASN A 60 -4.67 13.30 -12.31
N ARG A 61 -5.02 13.76 -11.11
CA ARG A 61 -5.47 15.15 -10.94
C ARG A 61 -4.34 16.15 -11.19
N LEU A 62 -3.09 15.80 -10.82
CA LEU A 62 -1.92 16.65 -11.11
C LEU A 62 -1.67 16.74 -12.60
N GLU A 63 -1.79 15.61 -13.34
CA GLU A 63 -1.63 15.60 -14.79
C GLU A 63 -2.68 16.49 -15.47
N ASP A 64 -3.94 16.38 -15.06
CA ASP A 64 -5.03 17.19 -15.59
C ASP A 64 -4.81 18.67 -15.30
N ALA A 65 -4.33 19.00 -14.12
CA ALA A 65 -4.06 20.40 -13.75
C ALA A 65 -2.87 20.97 -14.52
N ALA A 66 -1.91 20.14 -14.91
CA ALA A 66 -0.73 20.56 -15.68
C ALA A 66 -1.02 20.69 -17.18
N ALA A 67 -2.05 20.04 -17.66
CA ALA A 67 -2.49 20.13 -19.05
C ALA A 67 -3.24 21.42 -19.33
#